data_e88f67f75a1b5a76e4ead0e67ea25730
#
_entry.id   e88f67f75a1b5a76e4ead0e67ea25730
#
_cell.length_a   1.000
_cell.length_b   1.000
_cell.length_c   1.000
_cell.angle_alpha   90.00
_cell.angle_beta   90.00
_cell.angle_gamma   90.00
#
_symmetry.space_group_name_H-M   'P 1'
#
loop_
_entity.id
_entity.type
_entity.pdbx_description
1 polymer ?
#
loop_
_entity_poly.entity_id
_entity_poly.type
_entity_poly.pdbx_seq_one_letter_code
_entity_poly.pdbx_strand_id
1 'polypeptide(L)'
;APLLLMYSLMAGNIQLYIIVFLTYIAMFAASAVINKAAVKKVLIVLMVILLGGCFDTYLYMNRPSVKYGGHGFKYMHGYSSTDFSDYTVYSDNSKLAVLKEGSNLIIENEEDMPILDGAEACYPLYAAFAKAVYKDIDIIEKEWLDKGENIWKNGKIVSFTNSINAFDRLIYGETDNDRVDMFFGAKPSASQLEDAQRMNIELDITPIGKEAFVFFVTEDNPVDDISSEDIKAIYHGDITNWKQLGGKDEEILSFQRPKNSGSQTMMEYFMGDVSLKEPQTYEVVGAMEGVITKVAQFNSEKGAMGYSFRYFVEELNQEKNVKLLSVDGISPSIENIENGTYPLVTNVC
;
A
#
# COMPACT_ATOMS: atom_id res chain seq x y z
N ALA A 1 28.82 10.52 7.49
CA ALA A 1 29.13 9.73 6.33
C ALA A 1 28.39 8.40 6.26
N PRO A 2 28.34 7.50 7.27
CA PRO A 2 27.47 6.31 7.22
C PRO A 2 26.01 6.64 6.92
N LEU A 3 25.50 7.74 7.46
CA LEU A 3 24.12 8.22 7.22
C LEU A 3 23.84 8.58 5.76
N LEU A 4 24.80 9.14 5.04
CA LEU A 4 24.67 9.48 3.62
C LEU A 4 24.67 8.24 2.73
N LEU A 5 25.47 7.22 3.08
CA LEU A 5 25.46 5.91 2.41
C LEU A 5 24.12 5.20 2.65
N MET A 6 23.66 5.20 3.88
CA MET A 6 22.36 4.62 4.25
C MET A 6 21.20 5.34 3.54
N TYR A 7 21.24 6.67 3.49
CA TYR A 7 20.25 7.47 2.76
C TYR A 7 20.24 7.14 1.25
N SER A 8 21.40 7.03 0.61
CA SER A 8 21.49 6.73 -0.82
C SER A 8 21.00 5.31 -1.15
N LEU A 9 21.19 4.35 -0.24
CA LEU A 9 20.62 3.00 -0.33
C LEU A 9 19.10 3.02 -0.17
N MET A 10 18.58 3.75 0.81
CA MET A 10 17.14 3.88 1.05
C MET A 10 16.42 4.61 -0.09
N ALA A 11 17.07 5.63 -0.68
CA ALA A 11 16.55 6.35 -1.84
C ALA A 11 16.59 5.54 -3.15
N GLY A 12 17.14 4.33 -3.14
CA GLY A 12 17.24 3.47 -4.32
C GLY A 12 18.14 4.00 -5.44
N ASN A 13 18.90 5.07 -5.18
CA ASN A 13 19.74 5.71 -6.18
C ASN A 13 21.17 5.12 -6.16
N ILE A 14 21.40 4.13 -7.03
CA ILE A 14 22.69 3.43 -7.11
C ILE A 14 23.84 4.34 -7.56
N GLN A 15 23.57 5.37 -8.37
CA GLN A 15 24.60 6.31 -8.81
C GLN A 15 25.08 7.17 -7.64
N LEU A 16 24.14 7.68 -6.84
CA LEU A 16 24.45 8.44 -5.64
C LEU A 16 25.22 7.57 -4.63
N TYR A 17 24.83 6.31 -4.46
CA TYR A 17 25.54 5.36 -3.60
C TYR A 17 27.00 5.18 -4.03
N ILE A 18 27.25 4.92 -5.32
CA ILE A 18 28.59 4.75 -5.88
C ILE A 18 29.44 6.02 -5.66
N ILE A 19 28.89 7.20 -5.95
CA ILE A 19 29.61 8.48 -5.76
C ILE A 19 29.99 8.69 -4.31
N VAL A 20 29.05 8.49 -3.38
CA VAL A 20 29.30 8.65 -1.94
C VAL A 20 30.34 7.64 -1.46
N PHE A 21 30.25 6.39 -1.91
CA PHE A 21 31.18 5.32 -1.55
C PHE A 21 32.60 5.60 -2.04
N LEU A 22 32.78 6.00 -3.30
CA LEU A 22 34.08 6.35 -3.87
C LEU A 22 34.70 7.58 -3.19
N THR A 23 33.86 8.59 -2.87
CA THR A 23 34.29 9.77 -2.13
C THR A 23 34.84 9.38 -0.76
N TYR A 24 34.21 8.43 -0.09
CA TYR A 24 34.64 7.90 1.20
C TYR A 24 36.00 7.20 1.13
N ILE A 25 36.21 6.36 0.12
CA ILE A 25 37.50 5.72 -0.12
C ILE A 25 38.59 6.76 -0.36
N ALA A 26 38.34 7.78 -1.19
CA ALA A 26 39.28 8.83 -1.49
C ALA A 26 39.64 9.65 -0.24
N MET A 27 38.67 10.04 0.58
CA MET A 27 38.91 10.77 1.83
C MET A 27 39.70 9.93 2.83
N PHE A 28 39.42 8.63 2.94
CA PHE A 28 40.17 7.72 3.80
C PHE A 28 41.62 7.59 3.34
N ALA A 29 41.84 7.39 2.03
CA ALA A 29 43.19 7.31 1.46
C ALA A 29 43.99 8.59 1.69
N ALA A 30 43.38 9.76 1.45
CA ALA A 30 44.02 11.07 1.71
C ALA A 30 44.39 11.25 3.19
N SER A 31 43.47 10.90 4.10
CA SER A 31 43.74 10.96 5.55
C SER A 31 44.88 10.01 5.96
N ALA A 32 44.96 8.83 5.40
CA ALA A 32 46.01 7.86 5.68
C ALA A 32 47.40 8.36 5.22
N VAL A 33 47.46 9.02 4.06
CA VAL A 33 48.68 9.63 3.54
C VAL A 33 49.12 10.79 4.44
N ILE A 34 48.21 11.70 4.80
CA ILE A 34 48.49 12.84 5.67
C ILE A 34 49.01 12.39 7.03
N ASN A 35 48.40 11.34 7.60
CA ASN A 35 48.77 10.84 8.92
C ASN A 35 49.93 9.83 8.89
N LYS A 36 50.57 9.62 7.75
CA LYS A 36 51.71 8.67 7.58
C LYS A 36 51.42 7.28 8.14
N ALA A 37 50.17 6.82 7.93
CA ALA A 37 49.75 5.51 8.44
C ALA A 37 50.50 4.35 7.78
N ALA A 38 50.76 3.26 8.54
CA ALA A 38 51.46 2.09 8.01
C ALA A 38 50.63 1.48 6.87
N VAL A 39 51.25 1.31 5.69
CA VAL A 39 50.60 0.80 4.46
C VAL A 39 49.77 -0.46 4.71
N LYS A 40 50.30 -1.41 5.51
CA LYS A 40 49.59 -2.63 5.86
C LYS A 40 48.25 -2.39 6.57
N LYS A 41 48.18 -1.41 7.49
CA LYS A 41 46.95 -1.06 8.19
C LYS A 41 45.94 -0.40 7.23
N VAL A 42 46.42 0.47 6.34
CA VAL A 42 45.58 1.13 5.31
C VAL A 42 44.99 0.10 4.38
N LEU A 43 45.76 -0.86 3.90
CA LEU A 43 45.28 -1.95 3.03
C LEU A 43 44.22 -2.82 3.71
N ILE A 44 44.40 -3.16 4.99
CA ILE A 44 43.40 -3.94 5.74
C ILE A 44 42.06 -3.17 5.83
N VAL A 45 42.10 -1.89 6.17
CA VAL A 45 40.88 -1.07 6.29
C VAL A 45 40.20 -0.90 4.93
N LEU A 46 40.96 -0.66 3.86
CA LEU A 46 40.42 -0.60 2.50
C LEU A 46 39.77 -1.91 2.08
N MET A 47 40.39 -3.05 2.41
CA MET A 47 39.79 -4.36 2.13
C MET A 47 38.47 -4.55 2.87
N VAL A 48 38.37 -4.16 4.14
CA VAL A 48 37.12 -4.26 4.92
C VAL A 48 36.03 -3.35 4.32
N ILE A 49 36.38 -2.12 3.91
CA ILE A 49 35.44 -1.19 3.26
C ILE A 49 34.96 -1.76 1.93
N LEU A 50 35.84 -2.34 1.11
CA LEU A 50 35.47 -2.96 -0.16
C LEU A 50 34.57 -4.18 0.03
N LEU A 51 34.90 -5.05 0.98
CA LEU A 51 34.06 -6.22 1.30
C LEU A 51 32.68 -5.81 1.81
N GLY A 52 32.62 -4.79 2.67
CA GLY A 52 31.35 -4.20 3.13
C GLY A 52 30.53 -3.65 1.98
N GLY A 53 31.15 -2.87 1.09
CA GLY A 53 30.49 -2.31 -0.08
C GLY A 53 30.01 -3.38 -1.09
N CYS A 54 30.79 -4.45 -1.29
CA CYS A 54 30.36 -5.58 -2.10
C CYS A 54 29.15 -6.32 -1.47
N PHE A 55 29.17 -6.49 -0.16
CA PHE A 55 28.07 -7.13 0.58
C PHE A 55 26.80 -6.27 0.52
N ASP A 56 26.91 -4.96 0.74
CA ASP A 56 25.78 -4.04 0.63
C ASP A 56 25.22 -3.99 -0.80
N THR A 57 26.09 -4.00 -1.81
CA THR A 57 25.68 -4.08 -3.22
C THR A 57 24.99 -5.42 -3.51
N TYR A 58 25.49 -6.52 -2.96
CA TYR A 58 24.85 -7.83 -3.09
C TYR A 58 23.45 -7.83 -2.46
N LEU A 59 23.29 -7.31 -1.25
CA LEU A 59 21.99 -7.17 -0.59
C LEU A 59 21.04 -6.28 -1.38
N TYR A 60 21.54 -5.16 -1.93
CA TYR A 60 20.75 -4.26 -2.76
C TYR A 60 20.26 -4.93 -4.05
N MET A 61 21.12 -5.68 -4.74
CA MET A 61 20.76 -6.37 -5.99
C MET A 61 19.82 -7.55 -5.76
N ASN A 62 19.93 -8.22 -4.62
CA ASN A 62 19.09 -9.36 -4.24
C ASN A 62 17.90 -8.98 -3.33
N ARG A 63 17.68 -7.67 -3.11
CA ARG A 63 16.46 -7.26 -2.39
C ARG A 63 15.24 -7.76 -3.16
N PRO A 64 14.19 -8.20 -2.45
CA PRO A 64 12.93 -8.59 -3.09
C PRO A 64 12.45 -7.43 -3.96
N SER A 65 12.37 -7.64 -5.26
CA SER A 65 11.73 -6.68 -6.15
C SER A 65 10.23 -6.90 -6.04
N VAL A 66 9.53 -5.90 -5.55
CA VAL A 66 8.07 -5.91 -5.55
C VAL A 66 7.63 -5.82 -7.02
N LYS A 67 6.93 -6.85 -7.50
CA LYS A 67 6.35 -6.85 -8.84
C LYS A 67 4.90 -6.41 -8.75
N TYR A 68 4.50 -5.48 -9.58
CA TYR A 68 3.12 -5.08 -9.72
C TYR A 68 2.48 -5.77 -10.90
N GLY A 69 1.29 -6.32 -10.67
CA GLY A 69 0.30 -6.66 -11.65
C GLY A 69 0.82 -7.30 -12.93
N GLY A 70 1.48 -8.44 -12.89
CA GLY A 70 1.89 -9.24 -14.05
C GLY A 70 2.74 -8.53 -15.12
N HIS A 71 2.83 -7.21 -15.08
CA HIS A 71 3.51 -6.38 -16.10
C HIS A 71 4.95 -6.03 -15.77
N GLY A 72 5.54 -6.67 -14.76
CA GLY A 72 6.92 -6.38 -14.36
C GLY A 72 7.12 -4.96 -13.79
N PHE A 73 6.04 -4.31 -13.39
CA PHE A 73 6.07 -2.99 -12.78
C PHE A 73 6.89 -3.05 -11.49
N LYS A 74 8.06 -2.42 -11.50
CA LYS A 74 8.87 -2.24 -10.30
C LYS A 74 8.46 -0.95 -9.63
N TYR A 75 7.65 -1.04 -8.60
CA TYR A 75 7.35 0.14 -7.80
C TYR A 75 8.55 0.49 -6.92
N MET A 76 9.06 1.71 -7.08
CA MET A 76 10.29 2.14 -6.41
C MET A 76 10.19 2.25 -4.89
N HIS A 77 9.00 2.12 -4.30
CA HIS A 77 8.77 2.35 -2.87
C HIS A 77 8.08 1.20 -2.12
N GLY A 78 8.02 0.01 -2.70
CA GLY A 78 7.55 -1.18 -1.98
C GLY A 78 6.05 -1.20 -1.68
N TYR A 79 5.24 -0.56 -2.52
CA TYR A 79 3.81 -0.57 -2.41
C TYR A 79 3.25 -1.79 -3.07
N SER A 80 2.70 -2.73 -2.55
CA SER A 80 1.94 -3.89 -2.99
C SER A 80 2.61 -4.84 -4.01
N SER A 81 2.51 -6.09 -3.77
CA SER A 81 2.79 -7.19 -4.70
C SER A 81 1.51 -7.84 -5.23
N THR A 82 0.35 -7.23 -5.00
CA THR A 82 -0.93 -7.74 -5.49
C THR A 82 -0.90 -7.90 -7.00
N ASP A 83 -1.18 -9.09 -7.47
CA ASP A 83 -1.23 -9.39 -8.90
C ASP A 83 -2.61 -9.05 -9.46
N PHE A 84 -2.69 -7.96 -10.20
CA PHE A 84 -3.91 -7.53 -10.91
C PHE A 84 -3.96 -7.94 -12.37
N SER A 85 -3.07 -8.82 -12.84
CA SER A 85 -3.02 -9.22 -14.25
C SER A 85 -4.36 -9.71 -14.79
N ASP A 86 -5.14 -10.39 -13.95
CA ASP A 86 -6.49 -10.88 -14.31
C ASP A 86 -7.58 -9.78 -14.25
N TYR A 87 -7.27 -8.62 -13.69
CA TYR A 87 -8.22 -7.51 -13.48
C TYR A 87 -7.93 -6.29 -14.35
N THR A 88 -6.97 -6.36 -15.26
CA THR A 88 -6.72 -5.27 -16.20
C THR A 88 -7.76 -5.26 -17.29
N VAL A 89 -8.06 -4.07 -17.83
CA VAL A 89 -9.05 -3.91 -18.91
C VAL A 89 -8.67 -4.66 -20.18
N TYR A 90 -7.38 -4.93 -20.39
CA TYR A 90 -6.80 -5.62 -21.55
C TYR A 90 -6.44 -7.09 -21.29
N SER A 91 -6.82 -7.65 -20.14
CA SER A 91 -6.57 -9.07 -19.86
C SER A 91 -7.47 -9.98 -20.70
N ASP A 92 -6.87 -10.97 -21.37
CA ASP A 92 -7.59 -11.97 -22.18
C ASP A 92 -8.46 -12.88 -21.29
N ASN A 93 -8.06 -13.12 -20.05
CA ASN A 93 -8.77 -13.94 -19.06
C ASN A 93 -9.35 -13.06 -17.94
N SER A 94 -9.91 -11.93 -18.31
CA SER A 94 -10.36 -10.93 -17.35
C SER A 94 -11.38 -11.47 -16.34
N LYS A 95 -11.10 -11.25 -15.05
CA LYS A 95 -12.02 -11.49 -13.94
C LYS A 95 -12.89 -10.28 -13.61
N LEU A 96 -12.83 -9.24 -14.43
CA LEU A 96 -13.66 -8.06 -14.25
C LEU A 96 -15.15 -8.42 -14.33
N ALA A 97 -15.95 -7.78 -13.51
CA ALA A 97 -17.39 -7.90 -13.59
C ALA A 97 -17.90 -7.39 -14.95
N VAL A 98 -18.89 -8.08 -15.52
CA VAL A 98 -19.49 -7.76 -16.82
C VAL A 98 -20.97 -7.48 -16.62
N LEU A 99 -21.48 -6.41 -17.21
CA LEU A 99 -22.89 -6.09 -17.24
C LEU A 99 -23.65 -7.12 -18.10
N LYS A 100 -24.76 -7.65 -17.56
CA LYS A 100 -25.58 -8.66 -18.28
C LYS A 100 -26.16 -8.15 -19.59
N GLU A 101 -26.55 -6.89 -19.64
CA GLU A 101 -27.24 -6.26 -20.79
C GLU A 101 -26.36 -5.20 -21.51
N GLY A 102 -25.07 -5.11 -21.13
CA GLY A 102 -24.20 -4.04 -21.60
C GLY A 102 -24.52 -2.69 -20.97
N SER A 103 -23.79 -1.65 -21.39
CA SER A 103 -24.01 -0.27 -20.93
C SER A 103 -24.75 0.55 -21.97
N ASN A 104 -25.71 1.38 -21.52
CA ASN A 104 -26.35 2.38 -22.37
C ASN A 104 -25.50 3.65 -22.53
N LEU A 105 -24.48 3.82 -21.67
CA LEU A 105 -23.53 4.90 -21.76
C LEU A 105 -22.24 4.36 -22.41
N ILE A 106 -21.85 4.95 -23.53
CA ILE A 106 -20.58 4.67 -24.20
C ILE A 106 -19.88 5.99 -24.46
N ILE A 107 -18.66 6.13 -23.98
CA ILE A 107 -17.77 7.25 -24.29
C ILE A 107 -16.86 6.80 -25.44
N GLU A 108 -17.02 7.43 -26.59
CA GLU A 108 -16.40 6.98 -27.84
C GLU A 108 -14.99 7.52 -28.05
N ASN A 109 -14.73 8.76 -27.63
CA ASN A 109 -13.45 9.40 -27.87
C ASN A 109 -12.57 9.31 -26.62
N GLU A 110 -11.32 8.98 -26.80
CA GLU A 110 -10.35 8.87 -25.71
C GLU A 110 -10.23 10.16 -24.88
N GLU A 111 -10.27 11.32 -25.54
CA GLU A 111 -10.16 12.64 -24.92
C GLU A 111 -11.35 12.99 -23.99
N ASP A 112 -12.49 12.32 -24.20
CA ASP A 112 -13.70 12.48 -23.37
C ASP A 112 -13.75 11.48 -22.20
N MET A 113 -12.82 10.53 -22.11
CA MET A 113 -12.79 9.53 -21.05
C MET A 113 -12.17 10.10 -19.77
N PRO A 114 -12.92 10.19 -18.67
CA PRO A 114 -12.33 10.52 -17.37
C PRO A 114 -11.18 9.60 -17.00
N ILE A 115 -10.10 10.15 -16.44
CA ILE A 115 -8.95 9.41 -15.95
C ILE A 115 -9.28 8.87 -14.55
N LEU A 116 -9.21 7.56 -14.39
CA LEU A 116 -9.57 6.83 -13.18
C LEU A 116 -8.34 6.38 -12.41
N ASP A 117 -8.36 6.57 -11.10
CA ASP A 117 -7.37 6.04 -10.18
C ASP A 117 -8.00 5.83 -8.79
N GLY A 118 -7.31 5.16 -7.87
CA GLY A 118 -7.86 4.98 -6.54
C GLY A 118 -7.13 3.98 -5.67
N ALA A 119 -7.87 3.51 -4.67
CA ALA A 119 -7.41 2.49 -3.77
C ALA A 119 -7.24 1.17 -4.50
N GLU A 120 -6.20 0.44 -4.13
CA GLU A 120 -5.86 -0.88 -4.66
C GLU A 120 -7.04 -1.86 -4.60
N ALA A 121 -7.77 -1.89 -3.49
CA ALA A 121 -8.95 -2.73 -3.34
C ALA A 121 -10.10 -2.38 -4.30
N CYS A 122 -10.14 -1.15 -4.83
CA CYS A 122 -11.18 -0.70 -5.72
C CYS A 122 -10.84 -0.87 -7.21
N TYR A 123 -9.57 -1.22 -7.53
CA TYR A 123 -9.13 -1.34 -8.91
C TYR A 123 -10.01 -2.25 -9.78
N PRO A 124 -10.39 -3.48 -9.36
CA PRO A 124 -11.27 -4.32 -10.16
C PRO A 124 -12.64 -3.70 -10.45
N LEU A 125 -13.13 -2.87 -9.53
CA LEU A 125 -14.45 -2.24 -9.66
C LEU A 125 -14.43 -1.16 -10.74
N TYR A 126 -13.52 -0.18 -10.64
CA TYR A 126 -13.50 0.91 -11.62
C TYR A 126 -12.91 0.49 -12.97
N ALA A 127 -12.03 -0.51 -13.00
CA ALA A 127 -11.61 -1.13 -14.26
C ALA A 127 -12.79 -1.81 -14.98
N ALA A 128 -13.72 -2.44 -14.23
CA ALA A 128 -14.94 -3.00 -14.80
C ALA A 128 -15.87 -1.89 -15.34
N PHE A 129 -15.98 -0.74 -14.65
CA PHE A 129 -16.74 0.41 -15.16
C PHE A 129 -16.13 0.94 -16.46
N ALA A 130 -14.82 1.16 -16.49
CA ALA A 130 -14.15 1.60 -17.72
C ALA A 130 -14.37 0.64 -18.86
N LYS A 131 -14.23 -0.68 -18.64
CA LYS A 131 -14.45 -1.70 -19.66
C LYS A 131 -15.89 -1.73 -20.17
N ALA A 132 -16.85 -1.37 -19.35
CA ALA A 132 -18.27 -1.32 -19.72
C ALA A 132 -18.66 -0.05 -20.48
N VAL A 133 -17.94 1.07 -20.28
CA VAL A 133 -18.37 2.41 -20.70
C VAL A 133 -17.41 3.04 -21.72
N TYR A 134 -16.12 2.74 -21.67
CA TYR A 134 -15.11 3.34 -22.55
C TYR A 134 -14.87 2.46 -23.77
N LYS A 135 -15.11 3.01 -24.95
CA LYS A 135 -14.90 2.28 -26.20
C LYS A 135 -13.40 2.01 -26.43
N ASP A 136 -13.08 0.78 -26.81
CA ASP A 136 -11.71 0.36 -27.15
C ASP A 136 -10.66 0.60 -26.05
N ILE A 137 -11.06 0.68 -24.79
CA ILE A 137 -10.18 0.95 -23.64
C ILE A 137 -9.04 -0.08 -23.50
N ASP A 138 -9.30 -1.33 -23.84
CA ASP A 138 -8.32 -2.40 -23.86
C ASP A 138 -7.21 -2.16 -24.88
N ILE A 139 -7.54 -1.66 -26.06
CA ILE A 139 -6.59 -1.29 -27.11
C ILE A 139 -5.77 -0.08 -26.67
N ILE A 140 -6.43 0.98 -26.17
CA ILE A 140 -5.79 2.22 -25.73
C ILE A 140 -4.76 1.94 -24.62
N GLU A 141 -5.13 1.18 -23.60
CA GLU A 141 -4.24 0.85 -22.50
C GLU A 141 -3.07 -0.05 -22.93
N LYS A 142 -3.32 -1.01 -23.81
CA LYS A 142 -2.29 -1.90 -24.31
C LYS A 142 -1.26 -1.16 -25.18
N GLU A 143 -1.70 -0.28 -26.07
CA GLU A 143 -0.82 0.54 -26.88
C GLU A 143 0.03 1.50 -26.03
N TRP A 144 -0.55 2.06 -24.99
CA TRP A 144 0.17 2.94 -24.06
C TRP A 144 1.26 2.17 -23.30
N LEU A 145 0.97 0.97 -22.83
CA LEU A 145 1.95 0.11 -22.13
C LEU A 145 3.09 -0.33 -23.06
N ASP A 146 2.77 -0.70 -24.29
CA ASP A 146 3.76 -1.15 -25.28
C ASP A 146 4.75 -0.03 -25.66
N LYS A 147 4.35 1.23 -25.58
CA LYS A 147 5.23 2.39 -25.78
C LYS A 147 6.22 2.60 -24.63
N GLY A 148 5.94 2.08 -23.42
CA GLY A 148 6.82 2.16 -22.25
C GLY A 148 7.07 3.59 -21.75
N GLU A 149 6.18 4.52 -22.04
CA GLU A 149 6.37 5.96 -21.77
C GLU A 149 6.29 6.35 -20.31
N ASN A 150 5.74 5.48 -19.45
CA ASN A 150 5.57 5.82 -18.03
C ASN A 150 5.84 4.62 -17.12
N ILE A 151 6.75 4.81 -16.16
CA ILE A 151 7.20 3.76 -15.24
C ILE A 151 6.56 3.85 -13.85
N TRP A 152 5.75 4.88 -13.56
CA TRP A 152 5.23 5.12 -12.22
C TRP A 152 3.73 4.87 -12.07
N LYS A 153 2.98 4.77 -13.17
CA LYS A 153 1.59 4.33 -13.19
C LYS A 153 1.40 3.16 -14.14
N ASN A 154 0.39 2.35 -13.92
CA ASN A 154 0.15 1.09 -14.64
C ASN A 154 -0.94 1.19 -15.72
N GLY A 155 -1.40 2.38 -16.06
CA GLY A 155 -2.37 2.65 -17.11
C GLY A 155 -2.41 4.12 -17.47
N LYS A 156 -2.92 4.43 -18.66
CA LYS A 156 -3.10 5.78 -19.17
C LYS A 156 -4.34 6.45 -18.57
N ILE A 157 -5.48 5.79 -18.75
CA ILE A 157 -6.82 6.25 -18.35
C ILE A 157 -7.29 5.51 -17.10
N VAL A 158 -6.98 4.21 -17.01
CA VAL A 158 -7.36 3.35 -15.89
C VAL A 158 -6.11 2.91 -15.18
N SER A 159 -5.70 3.64 -14.15
CA SER A 159 -4.50 3.35 -13.38
C SER A 159 -4.81 3.06 -11.91
N PHE A 160 -3.86 2.45 -11.21
CA PHE A 160 -3.85 2.51 -9.74
C PHE A 160 -2.47 2.93 -9.25
N THR A 161 -2.44 3.95 -8.42
CA THR A 161 -1.20 4.46 -7.83
C THR A 161 -1.24 4.44 -6.31
N ASN A 162 -2.26 3.86 -5.73
CA ASN A 162 -2.70 3.83 -4.35
C ASN A 162 -3.50 5.06 -3.89
N SER A 163 -4.17 4.93 -2.75
CA SER A 163 -5.09 5.98 -2.24
C SER A 163 -4.43 7.33 -2.02
N ILE A 164 -3.15 7.37 -1.62
CA ILE A 164 -2.44 8.63 -1.34
C ILE A 164 -2.13 9.33 -2.65
N ASN A 165 -1.40 8.64 -3.54
CA ASN A 165 -0.96 9.23 -4.81
C ASN A 165 -2.15 9.56 -5.73
N ALA A 166 -3.17 8.70 -5.78
CA ALA A 166 -4.36 8.93 -6.58
C ALA A 166 -5.13 10.17 -6.12
N PHE A 167 -5.26 10.36 -4.80
CA PHE A 167 -5.91 11.55 -4.25
C PHE A 167 -5.06 12.81 -4.46
N ASP A 168 -3.74 12.73 -4.30
CA ASP A 168 -2.84 13.84 -4.60
C ASP A 168 -2.95 14.25 -6.08
N ARG A 169 -3.04 13.30 -7.00
CA ARG A 169 -3.25 13.55 -8.42
C ARG A 169 -4.63 14.17 -8.72
N LEU A 170 -5.67 13.79 -7.98
CA LEU A 170 -6.99 14.41 -8.10
C LEU A 170 -6.94 15.89 -7.69
N ILE A 171 -6.16 16.25 -6.69
CA ILE A 171 -6.11 17.60 -6.13
C ILE A 171 -5.06 18.48 -6.80
N TYR A 172 -3.91 17.92 -7.18
CA TYR A 172 -2.75 18.70 -7.63
C TYR A 172 -2.31 18.38 -9.07
N GLY A 173 -2.92 17.39 -9.72
CA GLY A 173 -2.56 17.02 -11.07
C GLY A 173 -3.00 18.08 -12.10
N GLU A 174 -2.03 18.66 -12.82
CA GLU A 174 -2.27 19.72 -13.80
C GLU A 174 -2.21 19.25 -15.25
N THR A 175 -1.60 18.09 -15.51
CA THR A 175 -1.36 17.57 -16.85
C THR A 175 -2.07 16.23 -17.07
N ASP A 176 -2.34 15.88 -18.31
CA ASP A 176 -2.95 14.58 -18.66
C ASP A 176 -2.14 13.37 -18.18
N ASN A 177 -0.84 13.52 -17.98
CA ASN A 177 0.00 12.48 -17.42
C ASN A 177 -0.11 12.37 -15.89
N ASP A 178 -0.60 13.41 -15.21
CA ASP A 178 -0.56 13.51 -13.76
C ASP A 178 -1.93 13.72 -13.13
N ARG A 179 -2.93 14.17 -13.86
CA ARG A 179 -4.28 14.38 -13.33
C ARG A 179 -5.04 13.06 -13.13
N VAL A 180 -6.02 13.12 -12.24
CA VAL A 180 -7.09 12.15 -12.07
C VAL A 180 -8.41 12.91 -12.07
N ASP A 181 -9.41 12.38 -12.77
CA ASP A 181 -10.74 13.00 -12.83
C ASP A 181 -11.69 12.33 -11.83
N MET A 182 -11.52 11.04 -11.57
CA MET A 182 -12.32 10.28 -10.61
C MET A 182 -11.43 9.39 -9.75
N PHE A 183 -11.52 9.57 -8.43
CA PHE A 183 -10.88 8.75 -7.43
C PHE A 183 -11.85 7.72 -6.87
N PHE A 184 -11.43 6.47 -6.78
CA PHE A 184 -12.19 5.38 -6.19
C PHE A 184 -11.54 4.89 -4.91
N GLY A 185 -12.27 4.96 -3.81
CA GLY A 185 -11.71 4.55 -2.53
C GLY A 185 -12.67 4.70 -1.36
N ALA A 186 -12.11 4.61 -0.17
CA ALA A 186 -12.81 4.96 1.05
C ALA A 186 -12.92 6.50 1.19
N LYS A 187 -13.70 6.93 2.16
CA LYS A 187 -13.85 8.36 2.50
C LYS A 187 -12.47 9.02 2.67
N PRO A 188 -12.26 10.22 2.09
CA PRO A 188 -11.02 10.97 2.27
C PRO A 188 -10.74 11.33 3.74
N SER A 189 -9.46 11.45 4.10
CA SER A 189 -9.05 11.93 5.42
C SER A 189 -9.37 13.41 5.63
N ALA A 190 -9.37 13.85 6.89
CA ALA A 190 -9.57 15.27 7.21
C ALA A 190 -8.52 16.15 6.51
N SER A 191 -7.24 15.73 6.49
CA SER A 191 -6.20 16.49 5.82
C SER A 191 -6.36 16.52 4.30
N GLN A 192 -6.86 15.46 3.68
CA GLN A 192 -7.16 15.43 2.25
C GLN A 192 -8.32 16.38 1.90
N LEU A 193 -9.35 16.45 2.75
CA LEU A 193 -10.45 17.41 2.58
C LEU A 193 -9.98 18.87 2.77
N GLU A 194 -9.07 19.13 3.72
CA GLU A 194 -8.44 20.45 3.90
C GLU A 194 -7.63 20.85 2.67
N ASP A 195 -6.90 19.90 2.07
CA ASP A 195 -6.12 20.13 0.84
C ASP A 195 -7.03 20.51 -0.33
N ALA A 196 -8.14 19.79 -0.52
CA ALA A 196 -9.13 20.12 -1.54
C ALA A 196 -9.71 21.55 -1.34
N GLN A 197 -10.05 21.91 -0.10
CA GLN A 197 -10.53 23.24 0.24
C GLN A 197 -9.48 24.32 -0.05
N ARG A 198 -8.20 24.09 0.31
CA ARG A 198 -7.09 25.01 0.06
C ARG A 198 -6.89 25.27 -1.44
N MET A 199 -7.12 24.25 -2.26
CA MET A 199 -7.03 24.33 -3.71
C MET A 199 -8.33 24.82 -4.38
N ASN A 200 -9.37 25.14 -3.60
CA ASN A 200 -10.72 25.50 -4.09
C ASN A 200 -11.33 24.42 -4.99
N ILE A 201 -11.07 23.14 -4.70
CA ILE A 201 -11.67 22.02 -5.40
C ILE A 201 -12.89 21.56 -4.61
N GLU A 202 -14.06 21.57 -5.27
CA GLU A 202 -15.28 20.98 -4.74
C GLU A 202 -15.32 19.50 -5.13
N LEU A 203 -15.37 18.61 -4.14
CA LEU A 203 -15.42 17.16 -4.34
C LEU A 203 -16.90 16.72 -4.32
N ASP A 204 -17.32 16.04 -5.38
CA ASP A 204 -18.56 15.27 -5.37
C ASP A 204 -18.24 13.85 -4.86
N ILE A 205 -18.74 13.52 -3.67
CA ILE A 205 -18.49 12.23 -3.03
C ILE A 205 -19.73 11.35 -3.14
N THR A 206 -19.72 10.46 -4.13
CA THR A 206 -20.86 9.59 -4.44
C THR A 206 -20.62 8.16 -3.98
N PRO A 207 -21.38 7.64 -2.99
CA PRO A 207 -21.29 6.22 -2.60
C PRO A 207 -21.77 5.30 -3.72
N ILE A 208 -20.92 4.35 -4.12
CA ILE A 208 -21.21 3.39 -5.20
C ILE A 208 -21.33 1.95 -4.70
N GLY A 209 -20.93 1.67 -3.47
CA GLY A 209 -21.00 0.35 -2.88
C GLY A 209 -20.74 0.34 -1.39
N LYS A 210 -20.92 -0.84 -0.78
CA LYS A 210 -20.57 -1.09 0.62
C LYS A 210 -19.36 -1.98 0.71
N GLU A 211 -18.52 -1.71 1.68
CA GLU A 211 -17.36 -2.51 2.05
C GLU A 211 -17.29 -2.63 3.58
N ALA A 212 -16.54 -3.59 4.08
CA ALA A 212 -16.28 -3.72 5.51
C ALA A 212 -14.84 -3.38 5.84
N PHE A 213 -14.65 -2.51 6.81
CA PHE A 213 -13.39 -2.32 7.48
C PHE A 213 -13.21 -3.45 8.49
N VAL A 214 -12.17 -4.25 8.33
CA VAL A 214 -11.99 -5.50 9.08
C VAL A 214 -10.67 -5.54 9.81
N PHE A 215 -10.67 -6.28 10.92
CA PHE A 215 -9.49 -6.63 11.68
C PHE A 215 -9.16 -8.10 11.51
N PHE A 216 -7.89 -8.43 11.46
CA PHE A 216 -7.43 -9.80 11.26
C PHE A 216 -6.18 -10.10 12.10
N VAL A 217 -6.05 -11.37 12.42
CA VAL A 217 -4.95 -11.96 13.19
C VAL A 217 -4.43 -13.20 12.46
N THR A 218 -3.39 -13.83 13.00
CA THR A 218 -2.95 -15.14 12.52
C THR A 218 -4.02 -16.20 12.73
N GLU A 219 -4.11 -17.17 11.85
CA GLU A 219 -5.09 -18.27 11.92
C GLU A 219 -5.06 -19.03 13.26
N ASP A 220 -3.89 -19.16 13.88
CA ASP A 220 -3.69 -19.86 15.15
C ASP A 220 -3.97 -19.02 16.41
N ASN A 221 -4.36 -17.77 16.27
CA ASN A 221 -4.80 -16.94 17.40
C ASN A 221 -6.15 -17.47 17.93
N PRO A 222 -6.30 -17.76 19.22
CA PRO A 222 -7.55 -18.32 19.76
C PRO A 222 -8.70 -17.30 19.86
N VAL A 223 -8.44 -16.01 19.64
CA VAL A 223 -9.48 -14.96 19.69
C VAL A 223 -10.19 -14.91 18.34
N ASP A 224 -11.52 -15.09 18.33
CA ASP A 224 -12.36 -15.05 17.12
C ASP A 224 -13.29 -13.84 17.09
N ASP A 225 -13.51 -13.23 18.25
CA ASP A 225 -14.35 -12.04 18.41
C ASP A 225 -13.67 -11.02 19.30
N ILE A 226 -13.86 -9.74 19.01
CA ILE A 226 -13.27 -8.65 19.76
C ILE A 226 -14.25 -7.47 19.81
N SER A 227 -14.36 -6.81 20.96
CA SER A 227 -15.20 -5.62 21.03
C SER A 227 -14.57 -4.40 20.36
N SER A 228 -15.39 -3.51 19.85
CA SER A 228 -14.96 -2.21 19.32
C SER A 228 -14.13 -1.42 20.35
N GLU A 229 -14.48 -1.54 21.63
CA GLU A 229 -13.75 -0.89 22.73
C GLU A 229 -12.37 -1.49 22.93
N ASP A 230 -12.24 -2.83 22.89
CA ASP A 230 -10.95 -3.51 23.02
C ASP A 230 -10.03 -3.21 21.84
N ILE A 231 -10.57 -3.13 20.62
CA ILE A 231 -9.78 -2.71 19.45
C ILE A 231 -9.21 -1.31 19.69
N LYS A 232 -10.03 -0.36 20.14
CA LYS A 232 -9.57 0.99 20.44
C LYS A 232 -8.51 0.98 21.53
N ALA A 233 -8.70 0.20 22.60
CA ALA A 233 -7.74 0.05 23.68
C ALA A 233 -6.40 -0.56 23.22
N ILE A 234 -6.40 -1.52 22.29
CA ILE A 234 -5.19 -2.07 21.67
C ILE A 234 -4.43 -0.98 20.91
N TYR A 235 -5.12 -0.27 20.02
CA TYR A 235 -4.50 0.73 19.18
C TYR A 235 -4.18 2.04 19.90
N HIS A 236 -4.79 2.28 21.05
CA HIS A 236 -4.38 3.33 22.00
C HIS A 236 -3.16 2.91 22.82
N GLY A 237 -3.03 1.60 23.12
CA GLY A 237 -1.92 1.04 23.90
C GLY A 237 -2.26 0.64 25.33
N ASP A 238 -3.53 0.65 25.72
CA ASP A 238 -4.01 0.22 27.03
C ASP A 238 -4.02 -1.32 27.16
N ILE A 239 -4.34 -2.02 26.07
CA ILE A 239 -4.26 -3.47 25.96
C ILE A 239 -3.04 -3.83 25.10
N THR A 240 -2.12 -4.58 25.68
CA THR A 240 -0.82 -4.91 25.04
C THR A 240 -0.53 -6.41 24.97
N ASN A 241 -1.41 -7.24 25.54
CA ASN A 241 -1.23 -8.70 25.58
C ASN A 241 -2.55 -9.42 25.35
N TRP A 242 -2.56 -10.42 24.46
CA TRP A 242 -3.74 -11.19 24.09
C TRP A 242 -4.39 -11.91 25.30
N LYS A 243 -3.62 -12.22 26.34
CA LYS A 243 -4.15 -12.80 27.58
C LYS A 243 -5.21 -11.93 28.26
N GLN A 244 -5.15 -10.61 28.07
CA GLN A 244 -6.16 -9.68 28.59
C GLN A 244 -7.53 -9.88 27.91
N LEU A 245 -7.53 -10.50 26.74
CA LEU A 245 -8.69 -10.80 25.90
C LEU A 245 -9.01 -12.30 25.81
N GLY A 246 -8.46 -13.12 26.72
CA GLY A 246 -8.67 -14.56 26.73
C GLY A 246 -7.81 -15.35 25.74
N GLY A 247 -6.88 -14.69 25.06
CA GLY A 247 -5.91 -15.31 24.16
C GLY A 247 -4.68 -15.88 24.88
N LYS A 248 -3.64 -16.17 24.09
CA LYS A 248 -2.34 -16.64 24.59
C LYS A 248 -1.62 -15.54 25.37
N ASP A 249 -0.66 -15.91 26.21
CA ASP A 249 0.22 -14.95 26.91
C ASP A 249 1.30 -14.43 25.92
N GLU A 250 0.86 -13.60 24.98
CA GLU A 250 1.65 -13.06 23.88
C GLU A 250 1.39 -11.56 23.75
N GLU A 251 2.45 -10.80 23.51
CA GLU A 251 2.36 -9.35 23.25
C GLU A 251 1.58 -9.08 21.95
N ILE A 252 0.70 -8.08 21.97
CA ILE A 252 -0.02 -7.65 20.78
C ILE A 252 0.85 -6.69 19.96
N LEU A 253 1.16 -7.08 18.73
CA LEU A 253 1.80 -6.22 17.75
C LEU A 253 0.75 -5.68 16.79
N SER A 254 0.28 -4.45 17.05
CA SER A 254 -0.75 -3.80 16.25
C SER A 254 -0.13 -2.97 15.12
N PHE A 255 -0.23 -3.47 13.89
CA PHE A 255 0.28 -2.78 12.71
C PHE A 255 -0.59 -1.58 12.34
N GLN A 256 0.06 -0.51 11.90
CA GLN A 256 -0.60 0.69 11.36
C GLN A 256 -0.16 0.95 9.93
N ARG A 257 -0.89 1.82 9.24
CA ARG A 257 -0.64 2.24 7.87
C ARG A 257 -0.16 3.70 7.83
N PRO A 258 0.49 4.13 6.75
CA PRO A 258 0.83 5.54 6.58
C PRO A 258 -0.42 6.42 6.60
N LYS A 259 -0.27 7.62 7.12
CA LYS A 259 -1.30 8.66 7.10
C LYS A 259 -1.83 8.85 5.67
N ASN A 260 -3.12 9.11 5.54
CA ASN A 260 -3.85 9.28 4.28
C ASN A 260 -3.98 8.01 3.42
N SER A 261 -3.46 6.85 3.84
CA SER A 261 -3.89 5.60 3.21
C SER A 261 -5.34 5.30 3.57
N GLY A 262 -6.12 4.73 2.64
CA GLY A 262 -7.56 4.50 2.86
C GLY A 262 -7.87 3.73 4.14
N SER A 263 -7.13 2.65 4.43
CA SER A 263 -7.34 1.88 5.67
C SER A 263 -6.88 2.62 6.94
N GLN A 264 -5.82 3.45 6.88
CA GLN A 264 -5.44 4.30 8.01
C GLN A 264 -6.50 5.36 8.29
N THR A 265 -7.02 5.98 7.25
CA THR A 265 -8.12 6.96 7.37
C THR A 265 -9.34 6.33 8.02
N MET A 266 -9.71 5.11 7.62
CA MET A 266 -10.82 4.38 8.26
C MET A 266 -10.52 4.06 9.72
N MET A 267 -9.27 3.69 10.04
CA MET A 267 -8.85 3.48 11.42
C MET A 267 -8.97 4.76 12.26
N GLU A 268 -8.55 5.91 11.73
CA GLU A 268 -8.69 7.21 12.39
C GLU A 268 -10.16 7.57 12.64
N TYR A 269 -11.04 7.33 11.66
CA TYR A 269 -12.49 7.53 11.84
C TYR A 269 -13.09 6.57 12.88
N PHE A 270 -12.65 5.31 12.90
CA PHE A 270 -13.09 4.34 13.89
C PHE A 270 -12.63 4.72 15.31
N MET A 271 -11.40 5.17 15.47
CA MET A 271 -10.88 5.62 16.78
C MET A 271 -11.64 6.84 17.30
N GLY A 272 -12.09 7.74 16.43
CA GLY A 272 -12.79 8.96 16.83
C GLY A 272 -11.91 9.86 17.69
N ASP A 273 -12.35 10.16 18.92
CA ASP A 273 -11.61 11.00 19.87
C ASP A 273 -10.49 10.24 20.62
N VAL A 274 -10.38 8.93 20.44
CA VAL A 274 -9.32 8.12 21.04
C VAL A 274 -8.07 8.20 20.18
N SER A 275 -6.96 8.68 20.76
CA SER A 275 -5.71 8.81 20.02
C SER A 275 -5.08 7.44 19.74
N LEU A 276 -4.54 7.28 18.53
CA LEU A 276 -3.67 6.15 18.20
C LEU A 276 -2.33 6.29 18.95
N LYS A 277 -1.78 5.16 19.41
CA LYS A 277 -0.41 5.11 19.93
C LYS A 277 0.57 5.43 18.79
N GLU A 278 1.71 6.03 19.14
CA GLU A 278 2.82 6.17 18.20
C GLU A 278 3.34 4.78 17.81
N PRO A 279 3.25 4.39 16.53
CA PRO A 279 3.73 3.08 16.11
C PRO A 279 5.25 3.03 16.12
N GLN A 280 5.80 1.88 16.46
CA GLN A 280 7.21 1.61 16.19
C GLN A 280 7.44 1.62 14.66
N THR A 281 8.64 1.99 14.21
CA THR A 281 8.94 2.08 12.76
C THR A 281 8.63 0.80 12.00
N TYR A 282 8.80 -0.37 12.62
CA TYR A 282 8.50 -1.67 12.02
C TYR A 282 7.00 -2.02 12.05
N GLU A 283 6.20 -1.31 12.84
CA GLU A 283 4.73 -1.46 12.88
C GLU A 283 4.03 -0.69 11.76
N VAL A 284 4.71 0.27 11.12
CA VAL A 284 4.16 1.01 9.98
C VAL A 284 4.40 0.25 8.69
N VAL A 285 3.34 -0.07 7.97
CA VAL A 285 3.41 -0.86 6.75
C VAL A 285 2.88 -0.07 5.57
N GLY A 286 3.75 0.19 4.60
CA GLY A 286 3.47 1.03 3.44
C GLY A 286 2.40 0.48 2.49
N ALA A 287 2.25 -0.84 2.37
CA ALA A 287 1.32 -1.48 1.46
C ALA A 287 0.22 -2.26 2.18
N MET A 288 -0.95 -2.37 1.56
CA MET A 288 -2.09 -3.11 2.09
C MET A 288 -1.77 -4.60 2.24
N GLU A 289 -1.21 -5.22 1.20
CA GLU A 289 -0.72 -6.60 1.24
C GLU A 289 0.37 -6.80 2.29
N GLY A 290 1.28 -5.83 2.44
CA GLY A 290 2.36 -5.90 3.42
C GLY A 290 1.88 -6.07 4.86
N VAL A 291 0.72 -5.51 5.24
CA VAL A 291 0.12 -5.73 6.56
C VAL A 291 -0.30 -7.19 6.71
N ILE A 292 -1.00 -7.73 5.71
CA ILE A 292 -1.48 -9.11 5.74
C ILE A 292 -0.30 -10.08 5.79
N THR A 293 0.69 -9.89 4.91
CA THR A 293 1.91 -10.70 4.88
C THR A 293 2.66 -10.65 6.20
N LYS A 294 2.79 -9.47 6.81
CA LYS A 294 3.44 -9.35 8.12
C LYS A 294 2.66 -10.06 9.22
N VAL A 295 1.34 -9.94 9.26
CA VAL A 295 0.52 -10.67 10.23
C VAL A 295 0.66 -12.18 10.01
N ALA A 296 0.54 -12.65 8.75
CA ALA A 296 0.64 -14.07 8.40
C ALA A 296 2.01 -14.70 8.71
N GLN A 297 3.10 -13.94 8.56
CA GLN A 297 4.48 -14.40 8.76
C GLN A 297 4.98 -14.26 10.19
N PHE A 298 4.24 -13.58 11.05
CA PHE A 298 4.65 -13.33 12.43
C PHE A 298 4.43 -14.56 13.30
N ASN A 299 5.27 -15.56 13.07
CA ASN A 299 5.10 -16.95 13.50
C ASN A 299 5.69 -17.25 14.87
N SER A 300 6.03 -16.31 15.75
CA SER A 300 6.76 -16.88 16.89
C SER A 300 6.54 -16.20 18.19
N GLU A 301 6.48 -15.13 18.57
CA GLU A 301 6.48 -14.67 19.97
C GLU A 301 5.54 -13.50 20.23
N LYS A 302 4.91 -12.98 19.16
CA LYS A 302 4.04 -11.81 19.28
C LYS A 302 2.80 -12.01 18.42
N GLY A 303 1.65 -11.99 19.05
CA GLY A 303 0.37 -12.04 18.36
C GLY A 303 0.12 -10.79 17.54
N ALA A 304 0.38 -10.85 16.25
CA ALA A 304 0.19 -9.73 15.34
C ALA A 304 -1.29 -9.48 15.03
N MET A 305 -1.67 -8.20 14.93
CA MET A 305 -3.00 -7.74 14.51
C MET A 305 -2.86 -6.67 13.45
N GLY A 306 -3.70 -6.77 12.42
CA GLY A 306 -3.79 -5.79 11.34
C GLY A 306 -5.22 -5.41 11.01
N TYR A 307 -5.38 -4.44 10.10
CA TYR A 307 -6.67 -4.03 9.56
C TYR A 307 -6.58 -3.73 8.06
N SER A 308 -7.68 -3.93 7.38
CA SER A 308 -7.81 -3.65 5.95
C SER A 308 -9.29 -3.61 5.55
N PHE A 309 -9.56 -3.73 4.25
CA PHE A 309 -10.88 -3.95 3.70
C PHE A 309 -11.10 -5.43 3.42
N ARG A 310 -12.31 -5.93 3.68
CA ARG A 310 -12.64 -7.36 3.58
C ARG A 310 -12.35 -7.92 2.20
N TYR A 311 -12.81 -7.26 1.14
CA TYR A 311 -12.60 -7.72 -0.23
C TYR A 311 -11.10 -7.90 -0.55
N PHE A 312 -10.27 -6.98 -0.07
CA PHE A 312 -8.83 -7.09 -0.26
C PHE A 312 -8.23 -8.30 0.47
N VAL A 313 -8.64 -8.54 1.72
CA VAL A 313 -8.10 -9.66 2.52
C VAL A 313 -8.53 -11.02 1.98
N GLU A 314 -9.79 -11.17 1.58
CA GLU A 314 -10.35 -12.47 1.19
C GLU A 314 -10.22 -12.80 -0.30
N GLU A 315 -10.31 -11.79 -1.18
CA GLU A 315 -10.41 -12.02 -2.63
C GLU A 315 -9.13 -11.65 -3.40
N LEU A 316 -8.48 -10.55 -3.03
CA LEU A 316 -7.30 -10.07 -3.75
C LEU A 316 -5.99 -10.59 -3.17
N ASN A 317 -5.96 -10.90 -1.88
CA ASN A 317 -4.78 -11.41 -1.22
C ASN A 317 -4.71 -12.94 -1.29
N GLN A 318 -3.50 -13.46 -1.51
CA GLN A 318 -3.27 -14.91 -1.59
C GLN A 318 -2.78 -15.53 -0.26
N GLU A 319 -2.50 -14.71 0.75
CA GLU A 319 -2.11 -15.18 2.08
C GLU A 319 -3.31 -15.79 2.82
N LYS A 320 -3.17 -17.07 3.18
CA LYS A 320 -4.26 -17.84 3.83
C LYS A 320 -4.03 -18.08 5.32
N ASN A 321 -2.95 -17.54 5.89
CA ASN A 321 -2.61 -17.77 7.30
C ASN A 321 -3.16 -16.67 8.23
N VAL A 322 -4.18 -15.96 7.78
CA VAL A 322 -4.87 -14.95 8.57
C VAL A 322 -6.37 -15.25 8.61
N LYS A 323 -7.00 -14.90 9.72
CA LYS A 323 -8.46 -14.95 9.88
C LYS A 323 -9.01 -13.58 10.25
N LEU A 324 -10.21 -13.30 9.77
CA LEU A 324 -10.97 -12.12 10.14
C LEU A 324 -11.58 -12.30 11.53
N LEU A 325 -11.53 -11.25 12.35
CA LEU A 325 -12.22 -11.20 13.62
C LEU A 325 -13.67 -10.75 13.44
N SER A 326 -14.57 -11.35 14.21
CA SER A 326 -15.86 -10.74 14.47
C SER A 326 -15.68 -9.49 15.32
N VAL A 327 -16.53 -8.50 15.16
CA VAL A 327 -16.53 -7.27 15.97
C VAL A 327 -17.88 -7.15 16.66
N ASP A 328 -17.85 -7.01 17.99
CA ASP A 328 -19.05 -6.94 18.83
C ASP A 328 -20.01 -8.13 18.61
N GLY A 329 -19.45 -9.33 18.43
CA GLY A 329 -20.18 -10.56 18.17
C GLY A 329 -20.69 -10.74 16.74
N ILE A 330 -20.36 -9.85 15.81
CA ILE A 330 -20.87 -9.88 14.44
C ILE A 330 -19.73 -10.10 13.45
N SER A 331 -19.82 -11.17 12.66
CA SER A 331 -18.81 -11.48 11.65
C SER A 331 -18.95 -10.56 10.42
N PRO A 332 -17.84 -10.23 9.73
CA PRO A 332 -17.85 -9.43 8.50
C PRO A 332 -18.30 -10.25 7.28
N SER A 333 -19.44 -10.97 7.39
CA SER A 333 -19.99 -11.71 6.26
C SER A 333 -20.64 -10.77 5.23
N ILE A 334 -20.77 -11.24 3.99
CA ILE A 334 -21.44 -10.47 2.92
C ILE A 334 -22.86 -10.09 3.37
N GLU A 335 -23.60 -11.02 3.97
CA GLU A 335 -24.95 -10.79 4.48
C GLU A 335 -24.99 -9.66 5.52
N ASN A 336 -24.06 -9.68 6.50
CA ASN A 336 -23.98 -8.68 7.55
C ASN A 336 -23.53 -7.30 7.04
N ILE A 337 -22.78 -7.26 5.94
CA ILE A 337 -22.40 -6.02 5.26
C ILE A 337 -23.58 -5.46 4.47
N GLU A 338 -24.27 -6.29 3.71
CA GLU A 338 -25.41 -5.89 2.89
C GLU A 338 -26.54 -5.32 3.75
N ASN A 339 -26.91 -6.02 4.82
CA ASN A 339 -27.99 -5.59 5.72
C ASN A 339 -27.56 -4.51 6.73
N GLY A 340 -26.24 -4.20 6.82
CA GLY A 340 -25.70 -3.16 7.68
C GLY A 340 -25.61 -3.54 9.16
N THR A 341 -25.68 -4.83 9.51
CA THR A 341 -25.53 -5.29 10.92
C THR A 341 -24.07 -5.34 11.37
N TYR A 342 -23.11 -5.58 10.44
CA TYR A 342 -21.70 -5.47 10.79
C TYR A 342 -21.36 -4.02 11.17
N PRO A 343 -20.74 -3.77 12.35
CA PRO A 343 -20.60 -2.41 12.89
C PRO A 343 -19.67 -1.49 12.08
N LEU A 344 -18.76 -2.07 11.29
CA LEU A 344 -17.73 -1.32 10.56
C LEU A 344 -17.95 -1.37 9.04
N VAL A 345 -19.22 -1.30 8.62
CA VAL A 345 -19.56 -1.10 7.21
C VAL A 345 -19.19 0.33 6.81
N THR A 346 -18.52 0.46 5.67
CA THR A 346 -18.15 1.74 5.06
C THR A 346 -18.62 1.80 3.62
N ASN A 347 -18.64 2.99 3.06
CA ASN A 347 -18.93 3.18 1.64
C ASN A 347 -17.64 3.16 0.83
N VAL A 348 -17.73 2.61 -0.38
CA VAL A 348 -16.81 2.88 -1.48
C VAL A 348 -17.38 4.04 -2.28
N CYS A 349 -16.59 5.04 -2.52
CA CYS A 349 -16.95 6.23 -3.29
C CYS A 349 -16.06 6.36 -4.51
#